data_3aa44ed991f71abfe998c2a31c47b4e7
#
_entry.id   3aa44ed991f71abfe998c2a31c47b4e7
#
_cell.length_a   1.000
_cell.length_b   1.000
_cell.length_c   1.000
_cell.angle_alpha   90.00
_cell.angle_beta   90.00
_cell.angle_gamma   90.00
#
_symmetry.space_group_name_H-M   'P 1'
#
loop_
_entity.id
_entity.type
_entity.pdbx_description
1 polymer ?
#
loop_
_entity_poly.entity_id
_entity_poly.type
_entity_poly.pdbx_seq_one_letter_code
_entity_poly.pdbx_strand_id
1 'polypeptide(L)'
;MLERIVTALVLVAVVLGCMFATQSHYPMLVLMIVAAGVAGYEWYKLMPREVGAVVKPKAWGYGLLVAFVSGVALFFHDIALLLWSASILTWLVIVYWVKSFPEFDGWYNATLYVIGLILICAAVTAIFVVWQSSPWWLMYLFLLVWGADSGAYFVGRKFGKRKLAPTVSPNKSVEGLYGGILTTIIVMLVVQYQYLNLTWVQQLLFLILSLITVFGSVLGDLFESMIKRRAGIKDSGRVLPGHGGVLDRIDSLLAAAPIFATGMYILKLIGVDL
;
A
#
# COMPACT_ATOMS: atom_id res chain seq x y z
N MET A 1 15.32 2.90 -20.87
CA MET A 1 14.89 4.14 -20.18
C MET A 1 13.56 4.65 -20.69
N LEU A 2 13.36 4.76 -21.99
CA LEU A 2 12.12 5.25 -22.60
C LEU A 2 10.87 4.44 -22.16
N GLU A 3 10.92 3.11 -22.21
CA GLU A 3 9.82 2.24 -21.77
C GLU A 3 9.36 2.53 -20.34
N ARG A 4 10.31 2.77 -19.42
CA ARG A 4 9.98 3.10 -18.02
C ARG A 4 9.22 4.42 -17.93
N ILE A 5 9.71 5.46 -18.64
CA ILE A 5 9.06 6.78 -18.61
C ILE A 5 7.66 6.68 -19.20
N VAL A 6 7.51 6.01 -20.34
CA VAL A 6 6.20 5.84 -21.00
C VAL A 6 5.23 5.08 -20.10
N THR A 7 5.64 3.95 -19.51
CA THR A 7 4.79 3.17 -18.61
C THR A 7 4.36 3.97 -17.38
N ALA A 8 5.28 4.75 -16.78
CA ALA A 8 4.95 5.62 -15.64
C ALA A 8 3.93 6.69 -16.03
N LEU A 9 4.14 7.37 -17.17
CA LEU A 9 3.22 8.40 -17.65
C LEU A 9 1.83 7.84 -17.95
N VAL A 10 1.76 6.66 -18.59
CA VAL A 10 0.47 5.98 -18.85
C VAL A 10 -0.23 5.61 -17.56
N LEU A 11 0.48 5.03 -16.59
CA LEU A 11 -0.11 4.66 -15.29
C LEU A 11 -0.64 5.90 -14.55
N VAL A 12 0.15 6.97 -14.48
CA VAL A 12 -0.26 8.22 -13.85
C VAL A 12 -1.48 8.81 -14.58
N ALA A 13 -1.47 8.83 -15.92
CA ALA A 13 -2.59 9.34 -16.71
C ALA A 13 -3.88 8.52 -16.49
N VAL A 14 -3.77 7.19 -16.44
CA VAL A 14 -4.93 6.30 -16.17
C VAL A 14 -5.49 6.56 -14.77
N VAL A 15 -4.63 6.59 -13.74
CA VAL A 15 -5.05 6.83 -12.35
C VAL A 15 -5.69 8.21 -12.20
N LEU A 16 -5.04 9.27 -12.68
CA LEU A 16 -5.59 10.63 -12.62
C LEU A 16 -6.87 10.77 -13.45
N GLY A 17 -6.93 10.12 -14.61
CA GLY A 17 -8.15 10.06 -15.43
C GLY A 17 -9.32 9.41 -14.68
N CYS A 18 -9.09 8.27 -14.03
CA CYS A 18 -10.11 7.63 -13.20
C CYS A 18 -10.50 8.46 -11.98
N MET A 19 -9.56 9.23 -11.40
CA MET A 19 -9.82 10.06 -10.22
C MET A 19 -10.61 11.33 -10.54
N PHE A 20 -10.30 12.02 -11.64
CA PHE A 20 -10.75 13.40 -11.86
C PHE A 20 -11.51 13.63 -13.17
N ALA A 21 -11.33 12.78 -14.20
CA ALA A 21 -11.89 13.07 -15.53
C ALA A 21 -13.36 12.68 -15.68
N THR A 22 -13.95 11.98 -14.72
CA THR A 22 -15.34 11.50 -14.80
C THR A 22 -16.05 11.61 -13.47
N GLN A 23 -17.34 11.93 -13.51
CA GLN A 23 -18.23 11.89 -12.34
C GLN A 23 -18.75 10.46 -12.07
N SER A 24 -18.50 9.53 -12.97
CA SER A 24 -18.90 8.14 -12.83
C SER A 24 -17.93 7.36 -11.94
N HIS A 25 -18.46 6.53 -11.06
CA HIS A 25 -17.66 5.63 -10.21
C HIS A 25 -17.11 4.40 -10.96
N TYR A 26 -17.68 4.07 -12.14
CA TYR A 26 -17.31 2.85 -12.87
C TYR A 26 -15.84 2.77 -13.29
N PRO A 27 -15.18 3.82 -13.82
CA PRO A 27 -13.77 3.72 -14.21
C PRO A 27 -12.86 3.38 -13.03
N MET A 28 -13.08 4.03 -11.87
CA MET A 28 -12.30 3.74 -10.67
C MET A 28 -12.62 2.35 -10.10
N LEU A 29 -13.88 1.93 -10.11
CA LEU A 29 -14.31 0.59 -9.71
C LEU A 29 -13.61 -0.50 -10.54
N VAL A 30 -13.63 -0.36 -11.87
CA VAL A 30 -12.98 -1.30 -12.79
C VAL A 30 -11.48 -1.32 -12.56
N LEU A 31 -10.84 -0.15 -12.41
CA LEU A 31 -9.42 -0.05 -12.12
C LEU A 31 -9.05 -0.81 -10.85
N MET A 32 -9.84 -0.65 -9.78
CA MET A 32 -9.61 -1.33 -8.50
C MET A 32 -9.77 -2.84 -8.59
N ILE A 33 -10.80 -3.33 -9.27
CA ILE A 33 -11.03 -4.77 -9.47
C ILE A 33 -9.91 -5.40 -10.31
N VAL A 34 -9.49 -4.74 -11.38
CA VAL A 34 -8.39 -5.21 -12.23
C VAL A 34 -7.08 -5.22 -11.47
N ALA A 35 -6.76 -4.13 -10.75
CA ALA A 35 -5.57 -4.05 -9.92
C ALA A 35 -5.54 -5.15 -8.84
N ALA A 36 -6.66 -5.41 -8.17
CA ALA A 36 -6.81 -6.49 -7.19
C ALA A 36 -6.53 -7.87 -7.81
N GLY A 37 -7.11 -8.14 -8.98
CA GLY A 37 -6.92 -9.41 -9.69
C GLY A 37 -5.47 -9.64 -10.11
N VAL A 38 -4.82 -8.62 -10.67
CA VAL A 38 -3.41 -8.69 -11.08
C VAL A 38 -2.49 -8.83 -9.86
N ALA A 39 -2.71 -8.03 -8.81
CA ALA A 39 -1.96 -8.13 -7.56
C ALA A 39 -2.12 -9.51 -6.91
N GLY A 40 -3.32 -10.07 -6.90
CA GLY A 40 -3.59 -11.43 -6.42
C GLY A 40 -2.86 -12.50 -7.24
N TYR A 41 -2.86 -12.38 -8.57
CA TYR A 41 -2.09 -13.26 -9.45
C TYR A 41 -0.59 -13.20 -9.15
N GLU A 42 -0.04 -12.00 -8.94
CA GLU A 42 1.38 -11.81 -8.61
C GLU A 42 1.68 -12.33 -7.21
N TRP A 43 0.82 -12.04 -6.23
CA TRP A 43 0.93 -12.54 -4.86
C TRP A 43 1.02 -14.06 -4.82
N TYR A 44 0.13 -14.77 -5.54
CA TYR A 44 0.18 -16.23 -5.60
C TYR A 44 1.54 -16.75 -6.05
N LYS A 45 2.21 -16.05 -6.94
CA LYS A 45 3.53 -16.46 -7.45
C LYS A 45 4.66 -16.29 -6.42
N LEU A 46 4.46 -15.50 -5.38
CA LEU A 46 5.38 -15.30 -4.27
C LEU A 46 5.25 -16.39 -3.18
N MET A 47 4.15 -17.14 -3.20
CA MET A 47 3.84 -18.11 -2.15
C MET A 47 4.73 -19.34 -2.19
N PRO A 48 4.97 -20.02 -1.03
CA PRO A 48 5.71 -21.29 -0.97
C PRO A 48 5.01 -22.34 -1.84
N ARG A 49 5.80 -23.15 -2.55
CA ARG A 49 5.29 -24.15 -3.51
C ARG A 49 6.08 -25.44 -3.43
N GLU A 50 5.39 -26.52 -3.76
CA GLU A 50 6.04 -27.79 -4.05
C GLU A 50 6.83 -27.71 -5.35
N VAL A 51 7.96 -28.41 -5.39
CA VAL A 51 8.78 -28.51 -6.61
C VAL A 51 7.96 -29.18 -7.72
N GLY A 52 7.88 -28.54 -8.89
CA GLY A 52 7.10 -29.06 -10.02
C GLY A 52 5.61 -28.66 -10.06
N ALA A 53 5.12 -27.89 -9.10
CA ALA A 53 3.72 -27.45 -9.10
C ALA A 53 3.36 -26.58 -10.32
N VAL A 54 2.20 -26.85 -10.93
CA VAL A 54 1.66 -26.06 -12.04
C VAL A 54 1.13 -24.74 -11.50
N VAL A 55 1.83 -23.65 -11.80
CA VAL A 55 1.61 -22.33 -11.17
C VAL A 55 0.55 -21.49 -11.86
N LYS A 56 0.62 -21.39 -13.21
CA LYS A 56 -0.16 -20.39 -13.95
C LYS A 56 -1.68 -20.49 -13.75
N PRO A 57 -2.33 -21.67 -13.93
CA PRO A 57 -3.78 -21.76 -13.76
C PRO A 57 -4.24 -21.42 -12.36
N LYS A 58 -3.51 -21.90 -11.33
CA LYS A 58 -3.83 -21.64 -9.92
C LYS A 58 -3.64 -20.17 -9.56
N ALA A 59 -2.61 -19.52 -10.12
CA ALA A 59 -2.36 -18.09 -9.90
C ALA A 59 -3.49 -17.24 -10.50
N TRP A 60 -3.99 -17.57 -11.69
CA TRP A 60 -5.15 -16.90 -12.27
C TRP A 60 -6.41 -17.15 -11.46
N GLY A 61 -6.63 -18.38 -10.98
CA GLY A 61 -7.76 -18.69 -10.10
C GLY A 61 -7.74 -17.87 -8.81
N TYR A 62 -6.57 -17.72 -8.18
CA TYR A 62 -6.41 -16.88 -7.00
C TYR A 62 -6.60 -15.39 -7.32
N GLY A 63 -6.06 -14.88 -8.42
CA GLY A 63 -6.29 -13.51 -8.87
C GLY A 63 -7.78 -13.21 -9.11
N LEU A 64 -8.52 -14.13 -9.75
CA LEU A 64 -9.97 -14.01 -9.92
C LEU A 64 -10.72 -14.02 -8.59
N LEU A 65 -10.30 -14.86 -7.64
CA LEU A 65 -10.88 -14.89 -6.29
C LEU A 65 -10.68 -13.52 -5.59
N VAL A 66 -9.46 -12.98 -5.63
CA VAL A 66 -9.15 -11.66 -5.02
C VAL A 66 -9.97 -10.56 -5.70
N ALA A 67 -10.07 -10.57 -7.04
CA ALA A 67 -10.89 -9.61 -7.79
C ALA A 67 -12.38 -9.71 -7.41
N PHE A 68 -12.90 -10.93 -7.29
CA PHE A 68 -14.30 -11.18 -6.91
C PHE A 68 -14.59 -10.69 -5.48
N VAL A 69 -13.76 -11.09 -4.50
CA VAL A 69 -13.92 -10.65 -3.09
C VAL A 69 -13.80 -9.14 -2.97
N SER A 70 -12.83 -8.52 -3.66
CA SER A 70 -12.71 -7.06 -3.72
C SER A 70 -13.95 -6.42 -4.33
N GLY A 71 -14.45 -6.96 -5.45
CA GLY A 71 -15.67 -6.47 -6.08
C GLY A 71 -16.88 -6.52 -5.15
N VAL A 72 -17.09 -7.63 -4.45
CA VAL A 72 -18.16 -7.74 -3.45
C VAL A 72 -17.97 -6.72 -2.32
N ALA A 73 -16.76 -6.60 -1.77
CA ALA A 73 -16.47 -5.68 -0.66
C ALA A 73 -16.61 -4.20 -1.05
N LEU A 74 -16.46 -3.84 -2.32
CA LEU A 74 -16.68 -2.48 -2.82
C LEU A 74 -18.18 -2.06 -2.79
N PHE A 75 -19.10 -3.02 -2.79
CA PHE A 75 -20.54 -2.75 -2.69
C PHE A 75 -21.07 -2.84 -1.25
N PHE A 76 -20.34 -3.50 -0.33
CA PHE A 76 -20.80 -3.72 1.04
C PHE A 76 -19.82 -3.09 2.04
N HIS A 77 -20.19 -1.93 2.58
CA HIS A 77 -19.35 -1.15 3.49
C HIS A 77 -18.91 -1.93 4.74
N ASP A 78 -19.79 -2.75 5.30
CA ASP A 78 -19.47 -3.56 6.49
C ASP A 78 -18.37 -4.59 6.21
N ILE A 79 -18.36 -5.16 4.99
CA ILE A 79 -17.29 -6.07 4.56
C ILE A 79 -15.97 -5.31 4.42
N ALA A 80 -15.99 -4.08 3.88
CA ALA A 80 -14.80 -3.25 3.79
C ALA A 80 -14.23 -2.94 5.18
N LEU A 81 -15.06 -2.54 6.15
CA LEU A 81 -14.64 -2.27 7.53
C LEU A 81 -14.05 -3.53 8.20
N LEU A 82 -14.65 -4.70 7.98
CA LEU A 82 -14.13 -5.97 8.49
C LEU A 82 -12.74 -6.26 7.89
N LEU A 83 -12.57 -6.09 6.58
CA LEU A 83 -11.28 -6.28 5.90
C LEU A 83 -10.22 -5.31 6.41
N TRP A 84 -10.55 -4.03 6.62
CA TRP A 84 -9.60 -3.06 7.17
C TRP A 84 -9.17 -3.42 8.57
N SER A 85 -10.12 -3.80 9.43
CA SER A 85 -9.84 -4.24 10.81
C SER A 85 -8.95 -5.49 10.82
N ALA A 86 -9.28 -6.49 10.00
CA ALA A 86 -8.47 -7.70 9.84
C ALA A 86 -7.07 -7.38 9.29
N SER A 87 -6.97 -6.46 8.34
CA SER A 87 -5.69 -5.99 7.79
C SER A 87 -4.83 -5.33 8.85
N ILE A 88 -5.39 -4.42 9.67
CA ILE A 88 -4.64 -3.76 10.75
C ILE A 88 -4.11 -4.78 11.75
N LEU A 89 -4.93 -5.75 12.18
CA LEU A 89 -4.48 -6.82 13.07
C LEU A 89 -3.36 -7.66 12.43
N THR A 90 -3.49 -7.95 11.14
CA THR A 90 -2.46 -8.67 10.38
C THR A 90 -1.15 -7.87 10.33
N TRP A 91 -1.20 -6.54 10.13
CA TRP A 91 -0.02 -5.69 10.12
C TRP A 91 0.70 -5.66 11.48
N LEU A 92 -0.01 -5.74 12.61
CA LEU A 92 0.62 -5.85 13.92
C LEU A 92 1.46 -7.13 14.04
N VAL A 93 0.98 -8.24 13.50
CA VAL A 93 1.74 -9.51 13.43
C VAL A 93 2.93 -9.39 12.47
N ILE A 94 2.74 -8.76 11.32
CA ILE A 94 3.79 -8.58 10.31
C ILE A 94 4.97 -7.76 10.85
N VAL A 95 4.75 -6.78 11.74
CA VAL A 95 5.84 -6.06 12.41
C VAL A 95 6.81 -7.03 13.11
N TYR A 96 6.26 -8.04 13.81
CA TYR A 96 7.08 -9.06 14.45
C TYR A 96 7.86 -9.89 13.42
N TRP A 97 7.23 -10.31 12.32
CA TRP A 97 7.88 -11.10 11.29
C TRP A 97 9.02 -10.35 10.60
N VAL A 98 8.81 -9.08 10.28
CA VAL A 98 9.87 -8.24 9.66
C VAL A 98 11.04 -8.04 10.62
N LYS A 99 10.79 -7.88 11.92
CA LYS A 99 11.85 -7.75 12.93
C LYS A 99 12.63 -9.05 13.15
N SER A 100 11.96 -10.20 13.05
CA SER A 100 12.54 -11.52 13.31
C SER A 100 13.16 -12.16 12.07
N PHE A 101 13.10 -11.51 10.92
CA PHE A 101 13.69 -12.02 9.68
C PHE A 101 15.22 -11.82 9.66
N PRO A 102 16.03 -12.80 9.22
CA PRO A 102 15.68 -14.10 8.63
C PRO A 102 15.57 -15.28 9.62
N GLU A 103 15.75 -15.05 10.91
CA GLU A 103 15.84 -16.08 11.95
C GLU A 103 14.55 -16.87 12.12
N PHE A 104 13.41 -16.20 12.00
CA PHE A 104 12.09 -16.81 12.04
C PHE A 104 11.43 -16.79 10.66
N ASP A 105 11.06 -17.95 10.13
CA ASP A 105 10.40 -18.12 8.82
C ASP A 105 9.10 -18.93 8.86
N GLY A 106 8.62 -19.29 10.04
CA GLY A 106 7.36 -20.01 10.22
C GLY A 106 6.13 -19.34 9.62
N TRP A 107 6.23 -18.05 9.29
CA TRP A 107 5.21 -17.30 8.57
C TRP A 107 5.12 -17.63 7.06
N TYR A 108 6.20 -18.17 6.47
CA TYR A 108 6.24 -18.45 5.03
C TYR A 108 5.58 -19.81 4.72
N ASN A 109 4.28 -19.85 4.80
CA ASN A 109 3.46 -21.05 4.63
C ASN A 109 2.10 -20.71 3.96
N ALA A 110 1.18 -21.67 3.92
CA ALA A 110 -0.11 -21.54 3.28
C ALA A 110 -1.00 -20.39 3.85
N THR A 111 -0.75 -19.92 5.08
CA THR A 111 -1.52 -18.79 5.64
C THR A 111 -1.33 -17.49 4.85
N LEU A 112 -0.22 -17.37 4.11
CA LEU A 112 0.02 -16.22 3.24
C LEU A 112 -1.02 -16.06 2.11
N TYR A 113 -1.73 -17.13 1.71
CA TYR A 113 -2.84 -16.99 0.78
C TYR A 113 -3.99 -16.20 1.40
N VAL A 114 -4.34 -16.50 2.66
CA VAL A 114 -5.37 -15.76 3.40
C VAL A 114 -4.92 -14.33 3.67
N ILE A 115 -3.68 -14.15 4.10
CA ILE A 115 -3.10 -12.83 4.36
C ILE A 115 -3.12 -11.97 3.09
N GLY A 116 -2.67 -12.50 1.96
CA GLY A 116 -2.69 -11.76 0.68
C GLY A 116 -4.11 -11.36 0.25
N LEU A 117 -5.08 -12.25 0.42
CA LEU A 117 -6.48 -11.94 0.17
C LEU A 117 -6.94 -10.75 1.04
N ILE A 118 -6.71 -10.82 2.36
CA ILE A 118 -7.09 -9.76 3.30
C ILE A 118 -6.41 -8.44 2.94
N LEU A 119 -5.08 -8.44 2.77
CA LEU A 119 -4.30 -7.22 2.56
C LEU A 119 -4.65 -6.54 1.22
N ILE A 120 -4.77 -7.31 0.13
CA ILE A 120 -5.08 -6.74 -1.19
C ILE A 120 -6.52 -6.21 -1.20
N CYS A 121 -7.50 -6.99 -0.72
CA CYS A 121 -8.88 -6.54 -0.67
C CYS A 121 -9.05 -5.32 0.24
N ALA A 122 -8.38 -5.29 1.41
CA ALA A 122 -8.41 -4.13 2.31
C ALA A 122 -7.81 -2.87 1.66
N ALA A 123 -6.67 -2.99 0.98
CA ALA A 123 -6.05 -1.85 0.31
C ALA A 123 -6.92 -1.30 -0.83
N VAL A 124 -7.44 -2.18 -1.68
CA VAL A 124 -8.29 -1.80 -2.83
C VAL A 124 -9.58 -1.12 -2.37
N THR A 125 -10.26 -1.69 -1.37
CA THR A 125 -11.49 -1.09 -0.82
C THR A 125 -11.20 0.23 -0.10
N ALA A 126 -10.09 0.33 0.62
CA ALA A 126 -9.69 1.57 1.29
C ALA A 126 -9.38 2.69 0.28
N ILE A 127 -8.61 2.41 -0.77
CA ILE A 127 -8.33 3.36 -1.85
C ILE A 127 -9.63 3.87 -2.49
N PHE A 128 -10.55 2.96 -2.79
CA PHE A 128 -11.83 3.32 -3.40
C PHE A 128 -12.70 4.18 -2.49
N VAL A 129 -12.84 3.83 -1.20
CA VAL A 129 -13.64 4.59 -0.23
C VAL A 129 -13.02 5.96 0.05
N VAL A 130 -11.70 6.06 0.17
CA VAL A 130 -11.00 7.34 0.31
C VAL A 130 -11.24 8.22 -0.92
N TRP A 131 -11.16 7.65 -2.13
CA TRP A 131 -11.48 8.36 -3.36
C TRP A 131 -12.95 8.81 -3.42
N GLN A 132 -13.90 7.96 -3.01
CA GLN A 132 -15.32 8.32 -2.96
C GLN A 132 -15.60 9.49 -2.00
N SER A 133 -14.87 9.57 -0.89
CA SER A 133 -14.99 10.69 0.04
C SER A 133 -14.54 12.00 -0.61
N SER A 134 -13.37 11.98 -1.24
CA SER A 134 -12.87 13.03 -2.14
C SER A 134 -11.66 12.51 -2.93
N PRO A 135 -11.57 12.78 -4.24
CA PRO A 135 -10.36 12.51 -5.02
C PRO A 135 -9.10 13.19 -4.42
N TRP A 136 -9.27 14.31 -3.73
CA TRP A 136 -8.17 15.03 -3.08
C TRP A 136 -7.62 14.28 -1.85
N TRP A 137 -8.46 13.53 -1.11
CA TRP A 137 -7.98 12.68 -0.02
C TRP A 137 -7.15 11.51 -0.54
N LEU A 138 -7.52 10.93 -1.67
CA LEU A 138 -6.69 9.92 -2.31
C LEU A 138 -5.37 10.51 -2.83
N MET A 139 -5.41 11.73 -3.40
CA MET A 139 -4.19 12.45 -3.80
C MET A 139 -3.30 12.74 -2.59
N TYR A 140 -3.89 13.14 -1.45
CA TYR A 140 -3.14 13.33 -0.20
C TYR A 140 -2.46 12.05 0.27
N LEU A 141 -3.18 10.92 0.27
CA LEU A 141 -2.59 9.62 0.60
C LEU A 141 -1.38 9.29 -0.31
N PHE A 142 -1.50 9.52 -1.61
CA PHE A 142 -0.38 9.32 -2.55
C PHE A 142 0.78 10.27 -2.27
N LEU A 143 0.51 11.54 -1.98
CA LEU A 143 1.54 12.52 -1.62
C LEU A 143 2.26 12.14 -0.32
N LEU A 144 1.55 11.61 0.67
CA LEU A 144 2.16 11.10 1.90
C LEU A 144 3.15 9.97 1.60
N VAL A 145 2.69 8.93 0.86
CA VAL A 145 3.49 7.74 0.56
C VAL A 145 4.68 8.09 -0.34
N TRP A 146 4.43 8.70 -1.50
CA TRP A 146 5.50 9.02 -2.46
C TRP A 146 6.43 10.13 -1.95
N GLY A 147 5.90 11.08 -1.21
CA GLY A 147 6.68 12.13 -0.55
C GLY A 147 7.61 11.54 0.50
N ALA A 148 7.10 10.65 1.35
CA ALA A 148 7.91 9.97 2.34
C ALA A 148 9.01 9.11 1.71
N ASP A 149 8.70 8.34 0.66
CA ASP A 149 9.68 7.53 -0.08
C ASP A 149 10.75 8.42 -0.73
N SER A 150 10.36 9.53 -1.34
CA SER A 150 11.28 10.51 -1.94
C SER A 150 12.19 11.14 -0.89
N GLY A 151 11.61 11.62 0.22
CA GLY A 151 12.37 12.19 1.33
C GLY A 151 13.33 11.18 1.95
N ALA A 152 12.85 9.95 2.14
CA ALA A 152 13.67 8.85 2.65
C ALA A 152 14.83 8.51 1.69
N TYR A 153 14.59 8.52 0.38
CA TYR A 153 15.62 8.28 -0.62
C TYR A 153 16.71 9.36 -0.61
N PHE A 154 16.34 10.65 -0.68
CA PHE A 154 17.31 11.73 -0.72
C PHE A 154 18.14 11.85 0.56
N VAL A 155 17.49 11.79 1.73
CA VAL A 155 18.17 11.85 3.01
C VAL A 155 18.99 10.60 3.27
N GLY A 156 18.43 9.42 2.99
CA GLY A 156 19.11 8.14 3.15
C GLY A 156 20.35 8.00 2.26
N ARG A 157 20.28 8.50 1.01
CA ARG A 157 21.43 8.51 0.08
C ARG A 157 22.57 9.43 0.57
N LYS A 158 22.21 10.59 1.13
CA LYS A 158 23.21 11.60 1.54
C LYS A 158 23.76 11.37 2.96
N PHE A 159 22.91 10.93 3.87
CA PHE A 159 23.23 10.87 5.31
C PHE A 159 23.09 9.46 5.92
N GLY A 160 22.61 8.46 5.16
CA GLY A 160 22.32 7.12 5.66
C GLY A 160 23.57 6.39 6.15
N LYS A 161 23.61 6.10 7.43
CA LYS A 161 24.69 5.35 8.10
C LYS A 161 24.17 4.05 8.69
N ARG A 162 23.05 4.11 9.42
CA ARG A 162 22.44 2.97 10.11
C ARG A 162 21.40 2.31 9.20
N LYS A 163 21.54 1.01 8.98
CA LYS A 163 20.57 0.26 8.17
C LYS A 163 19.28 0.05 8.93
N LEU A 164 18.13 0.19 8.24
CA LEU A 164 16.81 -0.01 8.82
C LEU A 164 16.45 -1.50 8.89
N ALA A 165 16.67 -2.23 7.81
CA ALA A 165 16.39 -3.67 7.68
C ALA A 165 17.45 -4.32 6.77
N PRO A 166 18.66 -4.63 7.29
CA PRO A 166 19.80 -5.05 6.47
C PRO A 166 19.54 -6.29 5.62
N THR A 167 18.82 -7.25 6.15
CA THR A 167 18.53 -8.56 5.54
C THR A 167 17.39 -8.50 4.53
N VAL A 168 16.45 -7.57 4.69
CA VAL A 168 15.27 -7.39 3.84
C VAL A 168 15.55 -6.39 2.73
N SER A 169 15.96 -5.18 3.11
CA SER A 169 16.21 -4.06 2.20
C SER A 169 17.48 -3.30 2.60
N PRO A 170 18.66 -3.70 2.11
CA PRO A 170 19.95 -3.14 2.54
C PRO A 170 20.14 -1.67 2.17
N ASN A 171 19.32 -1.12 1.29
CA ASN A 171 19.40 0.28 0.88
C ASN A 171 18.61 1.23 1.78
N LYS A 172 17.68 0.72 2.59
CA LYS A 172 16.92 1.54 3.54
C LYS A 172 17.75 1.85 4.78
N SER A 173 17.73 3.11 5.22
CA SER A 173 18.45 3.59 6.41
C SER A 173 17.51 4.27 7.41
N VAL A 174 17.92 4.30 8.67
CA VAL A 174 17.20 5.00 9.75
C VAL A 174 17.17 6.51 9.50
N GLU A 175 18.28 7.08 9.01
CA GLU A 175 18.34 8.48 8.63
C GLU A 175 17.40 8.79 7.45
N GLY A 176 17.27 7.85 6.52
CA GLY A 176 16.25 7.93 5.47
C GLY A 176 14.84 7.97 6.03
N LEU A 177 14.52 7.12 7.01
CA LEU A 177 13.21 7.15 7.68
C LEU A 177 12.92 8.55 8.28
N TYR A 178 13.89 9.18 8.92
CA TYR A 178 13.73 10.55 9.42
C TYR A 178 13.46 11.55 8.28
N GLY A 179 14.10 11.37 7.12
CA GLY A 179 13.80 12.16 5.92
C GLY A 179 12.36 12.01 5.44
N GLY A 180 11.85 10.77 5.43
CA GLY A 180 10.45 10.48 5.14
C GLY A 180 9.49 11.14 6.13
N ILE A 181 9.75 11.03 7.43
CA ILE A 181 8.95 11.67 8.49
C ILE A 181 8.93 13.20 8.30
N LEU A 182 10.07 13.82 8.07
CA LEU A 182 10.15 15.26 7.84
C LEU A 182 9.34 15.69 6.63
N THR A 183 9.43 14.96 5.51
CA THR A 183 8.64 15.23 4.31
C THR A 183 7.15 15.08 4.58
N THR A 184 6.74 14.05 5.36
CA THR A 184 5.35 13.85 5.78
C THR A 184 4.82 15.05 6.56
N ILE A 185 5.59 15.56 7.54
CA ILE A 185 5.21 16.74 8.32
C ILE A 185 5.05 17.96 7.40
N ILE A 186 5.98 18.17 6.46
CA ILE A 186 5.90 19.29 5.51
C ILE A 186 4.64 19.18 4.64
N VAL A 187 4.39 18.00 4.04
CA VAL A 187 3.20 17.79 3.20
C VAL A 187 1.92 18.04 4.01
N MET A 188 1.84 17.49 5.21
CA MET A 188 0.69 17.68 6.09
C MET A 188 0.48 19.15 6.44
N LEU A 189 1.52 19.88 6.83
CA LEU A 189 1.43 21.30 7.17
C LEU A 189 0.99 22.16 5.96
N VAL A 190 1.50 21.85 4.77
CA VAL A 190 1.11 22.56 3.53
C VAL A 190 -0.38 22.32 3.24
N VAL A 191 -0.83 21.06 3.28
CA VAL A 191 -2.23 20.74 3.01
C VAL A 191 -3.16 21.36 4.06
N GLN A 192 -2.79 21.26 5.32
CA GLN A 192 -3.56 21.86 6.42
C GLN A 192 -3.67 23.37 6.27
N TYR A 193 -2.57 24.07 6.05
CA TYR A 193 -2.55 25.53 5.95
C TYR A 193 -3.33 26.06 4.72
N GLN A 194 -3.29 25.33 3.60
CA GLN A 194 -3.89 25.78 2.33
C GLN A 194 -5.36 25.38 2.18
N TYR A 195 -5.78 24.24 2.77
CA TYR A 195 -7.06 23.62 2.42
C TYR A 195 -7.93 23.26 3.60
N LEU A 196 -7.40 23.26 4.85
CA LEU A 196 -8.12 22.79 6.03
C LEU A 196 -8.11 23.85 7.13
N ASN A 197 -9.30 24.18 7.66
CA ASN A 197 -9.45 25.07 8.82
C ASN A 197 -9.59 24.24 10.11
N LEU A 198 -8.50 23.61 10.54
CA LEU A 198 -8.51 22.70 11.69
C LEU A 198 -8.18 23.43 12.99
N THR A 199 -8.88 23.06 14.07
CA THR A 199 -8.48 23.39 15.43
C THR A 199 -7.15 22.70 15.77
N TRP A 200 -6.45 23.17 16.80
CA TRP A 200 -5.15 22.59 17.19
C TRP A 200 -5.24 21.09 17.55
N VAL A 201 -6.35 20.63 18.14
CA VAL A 201 -6.59 19.20 18.43
C VAL A 201 -6.75 18.40 17.14
N GLN A 202 -7.54 18.89 16.19
CA GLN A 202 -7.71 18.27 14.89
C GLN A 202 -6.39 18.21 14.11
N GLN A 203 -5.57 19.28 14.20
CA GLN A 203 -4.22 19.31 13.60
C GLN A 203 -3.33 18.20 14.15
N LEU A 204 -3.34 18.01 15.47
CA LEU A 204 -2.57 16.95 16.12
C LEU A 204 -3.05 15.55 15.71
N LEU A 205 -4.38 15.33 15.67
CA LEU A 205 -4.95 14.05 15.24
C LEU A 205 -4.63 13.76 13.77
N PHE A 206 -4.68 14.76 12.91
CA PHE A 206 -4.33 14.64 11.49
C PHE A 206 -2.84 14.36 11.29
N LEU A 207 -1.97 14.98 12.10
CA LEU A 207 -0.53 14.67 12.11
C LEU A 207 -0.28 13.21 12.53
N ILE A 208 -0.92 12.76 13.60
CA ILE A 208 -0.77 11.38 14.09
C ILE A 208 -1.22 10.39 13.00
N LEU A 209 -2.38 10.62 12.37
CA LEU A 209 -2.86 9.79 11.27
C LEU A 209 -1.88 9.74 10.12
N SER A 210 -1.35 10.90 9.69
CA SER A 210 -0.38 10.99 8.59
C SER A 210 0.90 10.22 8.90
N LEU A 211 1.43 10.35 10.12
CA LEU A 211 2.63 9.62 10.56
C LEU A 211 2.39 8.12 10.63
N ILE A 212 1.28 7.66 11.21
CA ILE A 212 0.96 6.22 11.29
C ILE A 212 0.80 5.65 9.87
N THR A 213 0.18 6.39 8.95
CA THR A 213 0.03 6.01 7.55
C THR A 213 1.39 5.81 6.87
N VAL A 214 2.33 6.72 7.08
CA VAL A 214 3.68 6.62 6.51
C VAL A 214 4.49 5.49 7.18
N PHE A 215 4.39 5.26 8.47
CA PHE A 215 4.99 4.07 9.10
C PHE A 215 4.41 2.78 8.50
N GLY A 216 3.11 2.74 8.25
CA GLY A 216 2.46 1.64 7.52
C GLY A 216 3.04 1.47 6.13
N SER A 217 3.24 2.55 5.36
CA SER A 217 3.82 2.46 4.01
C SER A 217 5.21 1.83 4.02
N VAL A 218 6.06 2.23 4.95
CA VAL A 218 7.41 1.66 5.12
C VAL A 218 7.33 0.17 5.46
N LEU A 219 6.38 -0.22 6.33
CA LEU A 219 6.17 -1.63 6.70
C LEU A 219 5.67 -2.46 5.53
N GLY A 220 4.76 -1.91 4.69
CA GLY A 220 4.23 -2.58 3.50
C GLY A 220 5.35 -2.96 2.51
N ASP A 221 6.19 -1.99 2.14
CA ASP A 221 7.34 -2.22 1.26
C ASP A 221 8.36 -3.22 1.89
N LEU A 222 8.64 -3.10 3.20
CA LEU A 222 9.52 -4.07 3.88
C LEU A 222 8.94 -5.49 3.84
N PHE A 223 7.66 -5.65 4.07
CA PHE A 223 7.02 -6.96 4.05
C PHE A 223 7.02 -7.58 2.66
N GLU A 224 6.66 -6.83 1.63
CA GLU A 224 6.71 -7.31 0.24
C GLU A 224 8.15 -7.68 -0.15
N SER A 225 9.13 -6.83 0.20
CA SER A 225 10.53 -7.12 -0.01
C SER A 225 10.97 -8.41 0.69
N MET A 226 10.52 -8.65 1.92
CA MET A 226 10.81 -9.86 2.69
C MET A 226 10.25 -11.12 2.02
N ILE A 227 9.00 -11.09 1.54
CA ILE A 227 8.39 -12.20 0.80
C ILE A 227 9.19 -12.47 -0.50
N LYS A 228 9.55 -11.44 -1.25
CA LYS A 228 10.37 -11.57 -2.47
C LYS A 228 11.72 -12.22 -2.20
N ARG A 229 12.40 -11.89 -1.08
CA ARG A 229 13.65 -12.55 -0.67
C ARG A 229 13.44 -14.04 -0.41
N ARG A 230 12.36 -14.42 0.28
CA ARG A 230 12.02 -15.84 0.51
C ARG A 230 11.65 -16.57 -0.78
N ALA A 231 10.96 -15.92 -1.69
CA ALA A 231 10.63 -16.48 -3.00
C ALA A 231 11.85 -16.55 -3.96
N GLY A 232 13.01 -15.98 -3.60
CA GLY A 232 14.22 -15.94 -4.44
C GLY A 232 14.09 -15.04 -5.67
N ILE A 233 13.18 -14.06 -5.64
CA ILE A 233 12.96 -13.13 -6.77
C ILE A 233 13.13 -11.68 -6.30
N LYS A 234 13.23 -10.78 -7.27
CA LYS A 234 13.37 -9.33 -7.02
C LYS A 234 12.08 -8.58 -7.29
N ASP A 235 11.39 -8.90 -8.37
CA ASP A 235 10.17 -8.23 -8.82
C ASP A 235 9.01 -9.23 -8.75
N SER A 236 7.82 -8.80 -8.29
CA SER A 236 6.63 -9.65 -8.12
C SER A 236 6.05 -10.14 -9.45
N GLY A 237 6.24 -9.34 -10.52
CA GLY A 237 5.71 -9.62 -11.84
C GLY A 237 6.47 -8.93 -12.97
N ARG A 238 5.91 -9.03 -14.18
CA ARG A 238 6.39 -8.34 -15.38
C ARG A 238 5.22 -7.73 -16.16
N VAL A 239 4.11 -7.46 -15.48
CA VAL A 239 2.90 -6.93 -16.12
C VAL A 239 3.11 -5.49 -16.58
N LEU A 240 3.93 -4.72 -15.85
CA LEU A 240 4.25 -3.35 -16.18
C LEU A 240 5.63 -3.27 -16.84
N PRO A 241 5.73 -3.01 -18.16
CA PRO A 241 7.00 -2.97 -18.87
C PRO A 241 7.99 -2.01 -18.23
N GLY A 242 9.17 -2.53 -17.85
CA GLY A 242 10.22 -1.79 -17.18
C GLY A 242 9.97 -1.38 -15.72
N HIS A 243 8.77 -1.70 -15.15
CA HIS A 243 8.37 -1.35 -13.78
C HIS A 243 8.08 -2.55 -12.86
N GLY A 244 8.21 -3.78 -13.35
CA GLY A 244 7.90 -4.98 -12.55
C GLY A 244 6.41 -5.32 -12.53
N GLY A 245 5.89 -5.68 -11.38
CA GLY A 245 4.48 -6.02 -11.17
C GLY A 245 3.64 -4.85 -10.67
N VAL A 246 2.32 -5.06 -10.70
CA VAL A 246 1.36 -4.16 -10.04
C VAL A 246 1.56 -4.18 -8.54
N LEU A 247 1.84 -5.35 -7.97
CA LEU A 247 2.10 -5.51 -6.54
C LEU A 247 3.30 -4.68 -6.09
N ASP A 248 4.40 -4.64 -6.90
CA ASP A 248 5.57 -3.79 -6.64
C ASP A 248 5.25 -2.27 -6.65
N ARG A 249 4.08 -1.85 -7.13
CA ARG A 249 3.64 -0.44 -7.18
C ARG A 249 2.67 -0.08 -6.07
N ILE A 250 2.03 -1.07 -5.46
CA ILE A 250 1.06 -0.87 -4.39
C ILE A 250 1.52 -1.46 -3.05
N ASP A 251 2.73 -1.99 -2.96
CA ASP A 251 3.30 -2.61 -1.76
C ASP A 251 3.18 -1.73 -0.51
N SER A 252 3.57 -0.47 -0.62
CA SER A 252 3.42 0.55 0.44
C SER A 252 1.93 0.84 0.75
N LEU A 253 1.07 0.82 -0.27
CA LEU A 253 -0.36 1.08 -0.12
C LEU A 253 -1.12 -0.07 0.52
N LEU A 254 -0.59 -1.30 0.50
CA LEU A 254 -1.20 -2.46 1.17
C LEU A 254 -1.43 -2.20 2.66
N ALA A 255 -0.55 -1.43 3.29
CA ALA A 255 -0.69 -1.04 4.69
C ALA A 255 -1.21 0.41 4.84
N ALA A 256 -0.66 1.35 4.07
CA ALA A 256 -0.98 2.76 4.21
C ALA A 256 -2.46 3.06 3.95
N ALA A 257 -3.07 2.44 2.91
CA ALA A 257 -4.44 2.75 2.54
C ALA A 257 -5.47 2.32 3.60
N PRO A 258 -5.48 1.07 4.10
CA PRO A 258 -6.44 0.68 5.14
C PRO A 258 -6.20 1.42 6.46
N ILE A 259 -4.95 1.75 6.82
CA ILE A 259 -4.64 2.58 8.00
C ILE A 259 -5.25 3.98 7.83
N PHE A 260 -5.02 4.63 6.70
CA PHE A 260 -5.54 5.97 6.42
C PHE A 260 -7.07 5.99 6.39
N ALA A 261 -7.70 5.05 5.67
CA ALA A 261 -9.15 4.95 5.59
C ALA A 261 -9.79 4.71 6.96
N THR A 262 -9.22 3.80 7.76
CA THR A 262 -9.71 3.54 9.12
C THR A 262 -9.55 4.77 10.02
N GLY A 263 -8.42 5.45 9.92
CA GLY A 263 -8.18 6.68 10.68
C GLY A 263 -9.16 7.79 10.32
N MET A 264 -9.42 8.02 9.02
CA MET A 264 -10.44 8.96 8.54
C MET A 264 -11.84 8.60 9.06
N TYR A 265 -12.19 7.31 9.04
CA TYR A 265 -13.45 6.80 9.56
C TYR A 265 -13.60 7.06 11.08
N ILE A 266 -12.54 6.79 11.86
CA ILE A 266 -12.51 7.06 13.31
C ILE A 266 -12.63 8.55 13.59
N LEU A 267 -11.89 9.40 12.86
CA LEU A 267 -11.97 10.87 13.03
C LEU A 267 -13.38 11.37 12.80
N LYS A 268 -14.06 10.89 11.77
CA LYS A 268 -15.45 11.21 11.49
C LYS A 268 -16.39 10.77 12.61
N LEU A 269 -16.18 9.57 13.19
CA LEU A 269 -17.01 9.06 14.32
C LEU A 269 -16.89 9.91 15.57
N ILE A 270 -15.73 10.54 15.82
CA ILE A 270 -15.51 11.42 16.98
C ILE A 270 -15.85 12.90 16.66
N GLY A 271 -16.52 13.17 15.53
CA GLY A 271 -16.96 14.51 15.15
C GLY A 271 -15.85 15.41 14.60
N VAL A 272 -14.77 14.83 14.08
CA VAL A 272 -13.72 15.57 13.37
C VAL A 272 -13.98 15.41 11.87
N ASP A 273 -14.61 16.41 11.28
CA ASP A 273 -14.78 16.51 9.83
C ASP A 273 -13.49 17.11 9.23
N LEU A 274 -12.86 16.31 8.34
CA LEU A 274 -11.67 16.67 7.60
C LEU A 274 -12.01 17.02 6.14
#